data_9da41b0f2b6a89573cfaf73006707f28
#
_entry.id   9da41b0f2b6a89573cfaf73006707f28
#
_cell.length_a   1.000
_cell.length_b   1.000
_cell.length_c   1.000
_cell.angle_alpha   90.00
_cell.angle_beta   90.00
_cell.angle_gamma   90.00
#
_symmetry.space_group_name_H-M   'P 1'
#
loop_
_entity.id
_entity.type
_entity.pdbx_description
1 polymer ?
#
loop_
_entity_poly.entity_id
_entity_poly.type
_entity_poly.pdbx_seq_one_letter_code
_entity_poly.pdbx_strand_id
1 'polypeptide(L)'
;MYRWLLLVMLSAAAVPGMAQQTIDPAVFRALNAAQAAQQKGDHGAARQALEAAEAKSGSLEEALIWRSQAYVAWSAGHNGQAIDWLDKAVRSGKLDEQMLAGERLNLAKLNLGERRFAKVVELLAPEQGKASEEVLQLLVQASQGLNQPAKALPLAERYVQANPKAGDIWLQFLVGANADLKRYAQAERWQRQLLARKPDDAKGWRQLAGLQQMAGSQDKALATLRAAHSKGLRFSESELDNLVLLAGAADQPWQGAKLLAGMLDSGLLANTAARQERLGLFWWQARDRAAAVRVLRPLAERSGNGKHWLYVAQLELEQARWQAGLEALARAERSGAERSKVRSWRQWAESELRFEQENRVASRS
;
A
#
# COMPACT_ATOMS: atom_id res chain seq x y z
N MET A 1 23.44 4.66 -16.40
CA MET A 1 24.82 5.08 -16.71
C MET A 1 25.51 5.47 -15.40
N TYR A 2 26.10 4.51 -14.68
CA TYR A 2 26.82 4.77 -13.43
C TYR A 2 28.30 4.52 -13.65
N ARG A 3 29.03 5.59 -13.99
CA ARG A 3 30.49 5.61 -14.00
C ARG A 3 30.97 5.93 -12.57
N TRP A 4 31.08 4.93 -11.73
CA TRP A 4 31.86 5.04 -10.49
C TRP A 4 33.20 4.33 -10.72
N LEU A 5 34.18 5.11 -11.11
CA LEU A 5 35.60 4.74 -11.08
C LEU A 5 36.02 4.69 -9.61
N LEU A 6 36.06 3.48 -9.04
CA LEU A 6 36.73 3.26 -7.75
C LEU A 6 38.23 3.33 -7.98
N LEU A 7 38.80 4.50 -7.70
CA LEU A 7 40.23 4.68 -7.51
C LEU A 7 40.62 3.90 -6.24
N VAL A 8 41.18 2.69 -6.43
CA VAL A 8 41.87 2.01 -5.34
C VAL A 8 43.25 2.64 -5.23
N MET A 9 43.37 3.72 -4.43
CA MET A 9 44.66 4.22 -3.99
C MET A 9 45.23 3.23 -2.98
N LEU A 10 46.22 2.45 -3.37
CA LEU A 10 47.15 1.81 -2.44
C LEU A 10 48.02 2.90 -1.81
N SER A 11 47.46 3.60 -0.82
CA SER A 11 48.25 4.49 0.03
C SER A 11 49.03 3.62 1.03
N ALA A 12 50.33 3.51 0.85
CA ALA A 12 51.26 2.98 1.82
C ALA A 12 51.34 3.95 3.01
N ALA A 13 50.41 3.86 3.94
CA ALA A 13 50.54 4.46 5.24
C ALA A 13 51.16 3.39 6.18
N ALA A 14 52.41 3.58 6.53
CA ALA A 14 53.10 2.73 7.50
C ALA A 14 52.45 2.86 8.88
N VAL A 15 51.75 1.81 9.33
CA VAL A 15 51.31 1.62 10.71
C VAL A 15 52.39 0.74 11.38
N PRO A 16 53.06 1.18 12.46
CA PRO A 16 54.07 0.37 13.12
C PRO A 16 53.39 -0.77 13.88
N GLY A 17 53.68 -2.01 13.47
CA GLY A 17 53.30 -3.22 14.23
C GLY A 17 52.66 -4.36 13.51
N MET A 18 52.30 -4.28 12.20
CA MET A 18 51.92 -5.40 11.38
C MET A 18 53.04 -5.72 10.40
N ALA A 19 53.42 -6.98 10.30
CA ALA A 19 54.31 -7.46 9.24
C ALA A 19 53.66 -7.13 7.91
N GLN A 20 54.19 -6.13 7.21
CA GLN A 20 53.78 -5.75 5.86
C GLN A 20 53.98 -6.96 4.97
N GLN A 21 52.92 -7.65 4.58
CA GLN A 21 52.98 -8.67 3.53
C GLN A 21 53.35 -7.95 2.23
N THR A 22 54.65 -8.01 1.89
CA THR A 22 55.16 -7.46 0.64
C THR A 22 54.67 -8.36 -0.50
N ILE A 23 53.78 -7.79 -1.34
CA ILE A 23 53.31 -8.47 -2.58
C ILE A 23 54.52 -8.72 -3.48
N ASP A 24 54.58 -9.90 -4.08
CA ASP A 24 55.59 -10.22 -5.10
C ASP A 24 55.65 -9.13 -6.17
N PRO A 25 56.84 -8.59 -6.50
CA PRO A 25 56.97 -7.50 -7.47
C PRO A 25 56.46 -7.87 -8.89
N ALA A 26 56.46 -9.15 -9.28
CA ALA A 26 55.92 -9.59 -10.56
C ALA A 26 54.38 -9.53 -10.54
N VAL A 27 53.75 -10.01 -9.46
CA VAL A 27 52.29 -9.91 -9.26
C VAL A 27 51.85 -8.47 -9.19
N PHE A 28 52.58 -7.64 -8.45
CA PHE A 28 52.24 -6.18 -8.36
C PHE A 28 52.26 -5.51 -9.74
N ARG A 29 53.27 -5.80 -10.58
CA ARG A 29 53.33 -5.29 -11.94
C ARG A 29 52.16 -5.77 -12.80
N ALA A 30 51.78 -7.04 -12.70
CA ALA A 30 50.66 -7.59 -13.43
C ALA A 30 49.33 -6.95 -13.03
N LEU A 31 49.08 -6.74 -11.74
CA LEU A 31 47.88 -6.05 -11.22
C LEU A 31 47.79 -4.60 -11.76
N ASN A 32 48.93 -3.85 -11.74
CA ASN A 32 48.97 -2.48 -12.27
C ASN A 32 48.77 -2.45 -13.80
N ALA A 33 49.38 -3.40 -14.54
CA ALA A 33 49.18 -3.47 -15.98
C ALA A 33 47.72 -3.78 -16.33
N ALA A 34 47.09 -4.70 -15.62
CA ALA A 34 45.68 -5.00 -15.80
C ALA A 34 44.77 -3.81 -15.48
N GLN A 35 45.05 -3.08 -14.40
CA GLN A 35 44.33 -1.87 -14.07
C GLN A 35 44.48 -0.78 -15.13
N ALA A 36 45.70 -0.55 -15.63
CA ALA A 36 45.95 0.43 -16.69
C ALA A 36 45.25 0.06 -18.01
N ALA A 37 45.23 -1.21 -18.38
CA ALA A 37 44.50 -1.70 -19.54
C ALA A 37 42.96 -1.53 -19.37
N GLN A 38 42.45 -1.89 -18.21
CA GLN A 38 41.03 -1.71 -17.89
C GLN A 38 40.59 -0.25 -17.98
N GLN A 39 41.39 0.70 -17.49
CA GLN A 39 41.12 2.14 -17.59
C GLN A 39 41.00 2.62 -19.03
N LYS A 40 41.75 1.99 -19.95
CA LYS A 40 41.71 2.23 -21.40
C LYS A 40 40.53 1.49 -22.08
N GLY A 41 39.82 0.63 -21.37
CA GLY A 41 38.76 -0.21 -21.93
C GLY A 41 39.28 -1.45 -22.64
N ASP A 42 40.59 -1.75 -22.55
CA ASP A 42 41.19 -2.95 -23.14
C ASP A 42 41.11 -4.13 -22.19
N HIS A 43 39.93 -4.75 -22.18
CA HIS A 43 39.64 -5.90 -21.31
C HIS A 43 40.45 -7.14 -21.71
N GLY A 44 40.89 -7.24 -23.01
CA GLY A 44 41.73 -8.31 -23.50
C GLY A 44 43.13 -8.25 -22.89
N ALA A 45 43.80 -7.11 -23.02
CA ALA A 45 45.13 -6.88 -22.43
C ALA A 45 45.08 -6.98 -20.89
N ALA A 46 44.03 -6.51 -20.25
CA ALA A 46 43.86 -6.63 -18.79
C ALA A 46 43.80 -8.11 -18.35
N ARG A 47 43.04 -8.93 -19.07
CA ARG A 47 42.93 -10.36 -18.79
C ARG A 47 44.27 -11.07 -19.01
N GLN A 48 44.97 -10.84 -20.13
CA GLN A 48 46.27 -11.44 -20.42
C GLN A 48 47.31 -11.11 -19.34
N ALA A 49 47.34 -9.86 -18.85
CA ALA A 49 48.25 -9.47 -17.78
C ALA A 49 48.01 -10.25 -16.47
N LEU A 50 46.72 -10.55 -16.15
CA LEU A 50 46.37 -11.34 -14.96
C LEU A 50 46.58 -12.86 -15.15
N GLU A 51 46.38 -13.38 -16.34
CA GLU A 51 46.63 -14.79 -16.66
C GLU A 51 48.13 -15.14 -16.65
N ALA A 52 48.97 -14.18 -17.00
CA ALA A 52 50.42 -14.33 -16.94
C ALA A 52 51.02 -14.19 -15.53
N ALA A 53 50.22 -13.77 -14.55
CA ALA A 53 50.67 -13.58 -13.18
C ALA A 53 50.73 -14.93 -12.45
N GLU A 54 51.90 -15.34 -11.98
CA GLU A 54 52.07 -16.53 -11.15
C GLU A 54 52.01 -16.13 -9.67
N ALA A 55 51.10 -16.74 -8.91
CA ALA A 55 51.00 -16.58 -7.48
C ALA A 55 50.97 -17.95 -6.77
N LYS A 56 51.49 -17.99 -5.57
CA LYS A 56 51.42 -19.19 -4.74
C LYS A 56 49.96 -19.48 -4.37
N SER A 57 49.54 -20.75 -4.59
CA SER A 57 48.19 -21.17 -4.23
C SER A 57 47.87 -20.91 -2.74
N GLY A 58 46.71 -20.35 -2.47
CA GLY A 58 46.25 -19.97 -1.13
C GLY A 58 46.94 -18.72 -0.55
N SER A 59 47.64 -17.95 -1.39
CA SER A 59 48.27 -16.68 -0.97
C SER A 59 47.32 -15.48 -1.08
N LEU A 60 47.72 -14.33 -0.52
CA LEU A 60 47.04 -13.05 -0.72
C LEU A 60 47.08 -12.63 -2.19
N GLU A 61 48.24 -12.84 -2.84
CA GLU A 61 48.44 -12.50 -4.25
C GLU A 61 47.44 -13.21 -5.15
N GLU A 62 47.20 -14.50 -4.94
CA GLU A 62 46.20 -15.25 -5.69
C GLU A 62 44.79 -14.66 -5.50
N ALA A 63 44.43 -14.30 -4.27
CA ALA A 63 43.14 -13.65 -3.98
C ALA A 63 43.02 -12.29 -4.67
N LEU A 64 44.10 -11.49 -4.74
CA LEU A 64 44.12 -10.19 -5.42
C LEU A 64 44.03 -10.35 -6.96
N ILE A 65 44.64 -11.40 -7.52
CA ILE A 65 44.51 -11.74 -8.95
C ILE A 65 43.03 -12.09 -9.25
N TRP A 66 42.40 -12.99 -8.48
CA TRP A 66 40.96 -13.33 -8.65
C TRP A 66 40.07 -12.13 -8.57
N ARG A 67 40.32 -11.25 -7.56
CA ARG A 67 39.60 -10.00 -7.41
C ARG A 67 39.72 -9.13 -8.66
N SER A 68 40.94 -8.97 -9.22
CA SER A 68 41.16 -8.16 -10.41
C SER A 68 40.52 -8.77 -11.65
N GLN A 69 40.58 -10.11 -11.82
CA GLN A 69 39.88 -10.83 -12.87
C GLN A 69 38.35 -10.60 -12.80
N ALA A 70 37.78 -10.59 -11.58
CA ALA A 70 36.37 -10.30 -11.40
C ALA A 70 35.99 -8.91 -11.92
N TYR A 71 36.80 -7.90 -11.61
CA TYR A 71 36.51 -6.51 -12.05
C TYR A 71 36.71 -6.34 -13.57
N VAL A 72 37.67 -7.01 -14.16
CA VAL A 72 37.84 -7.02 -15.63
C VAL A 72 36.64 -7.70 -16.31
N ALA A 73 36.19 -8.83 -15.80
CA ALA A 73 34.99 -9.51 -16.30
C ALA A 73 33.71 -8.65 -16.11
N TRP A 74 33.56 -8.01 -14.94
CA TRP A 74 32.43 -7.13 -14.67
C TRP A 74 32.37 -5.93 -15.62
N SER A 75 33.52 -5.26 -15.83
CA SER A 75 33.59 -4.12 -16.75
C SER A 75 33.34 -4.52 -18.21
N ALA A 76 33.64 -5.76 -18.58
CA ALA A 76 33.36 -6.36 -19.89
C ALA A 76 31.89 -6.83 -20.02
N GLY A 77 31.05 -6.75 -18.95
CA GLY A 77 29.67 -7.23 -18.95
C GLY A 77 29.50 -8.73 -18.73
N HIS A 78 30.60 -9.46 -18.42
CA HIS A 78 30.59 -10.91 -18.17
C HIS A 78 30.28 -11.21 -16.70
N ASN A 79 29.04 -10.84 -16.24
CA ASN A 79 28.63 -10.91 -14.83
C ASN A 79 28.80 -12.29 -14.19
N GLY A 80 28.53 -13.38 -14.93
CA GLY A 80 28.74 -14.75 -14.42
C GLY A 80 30.18 -15.04 -14.03
N GLN A 81 31.13 -14.70 -14.92
CA GLN A 81 32.57 -14.87 -14.65
C GLN A 81 33.02 -13.93 -13.51
N ALA A 82 32.51 -12.71 -13.47
CA ALA A 82 32.79 -11.76 -12.38
C ALA A 82 32.38 -12.33 -11.02
N ILE A 83 31.22 -12.96 -10.94
CA ILE A 83 30.72 -13.63 -9.71
C ILE A 83 31.66 -14.78 -9.33
N ASP A 84 32.02 -15.62 -10.27
CA ASP A 84 32.86 -16.80 -10.00
C ASP A 84 34.24 -16.40 -9.46
N TRP A 85 34.88 -15.40 -10.07
CA TRP A 85 36.16 -14.90 -9.61
C TRP A 85 36.09 -14.18 -8.28
N LEU A 86 35.05 -13.31 -8.08
CA LEU A 86 34.91 -12.57 -6.85
C LEU A 86 34.54 -13.46 -5.67
N ASP A 87 33.73 -14.52 -5.90
CA ASP A 87 33.40 -15.52 -4.87
C ASP A 87 34.65 -16.27 -4.42
N LYS A 88 35.57 -16.63 -5.35
CA LYS A 88 36.88 -17.23 -5.00
C LYS A 88 37.69 -16.28 -4.13
N ALA A 89 37.82 -15.01 -4.52
CA ALA A 89 38.57 -14.02 -3.76
C ALA A 89 38.00 -13.84 -2.34
N VAL A 90 36.68 -13.68 -2.21
CA VAL A 90 35.96 -13.51 -0.91
C VAL A 90 36.13 -14.75 -0.03
N ARG A 91 36.04 -15.97 -0.60
CA ARG A 91 36.15 -17.22 0.16
C ARG A 91 37.60 -17.61 0.49
N SER A 92 38.59 -16.98 -0.11
CA SER A 92 40.00 -17.28 0.16
C SER A 92 40.40 -17.09 1.63
N GLY A 93 39.67 -16.18 2.34
CA GLY A 93 40.03 -15.78 3.70
C GLY A 93 41.34 -15.00 3.80
N LYS A 94 41.87 -14.50 2.66
CA LYS A 94 43.13 -13.77 2.60
C LYS A 94 43.00 -12.27 2.53
N LEU A 95 41.81 -11.78 2.15
CA LEU A 95 41.53 -10.36 2.13
C LEU A 95 41.38 -9.84 3.58
N ASP A 96 41.89 -8.66 3.87
CA ASP A 96 41.66 -8.00 5.16
C ASP A 96 40.16 -7.68 5.36
N GLU A 97 39.79 -7.40 6.61
CA GLU A 97 38.37 -7.24 6.98
C GLU A 97 37.71 -6.09 6.23
N GLN A 98 38.40 -4.98 6.01
CA GLN A 98 37.86 -3.81 5.30
C GLN A 98 37.64 -4.12 3.81
N MET A 99 38.62 -4.75 3.17
CA MET A 99 38.53 -5.18 1.77
C MET A 99 37.45 -6.24 1.61
N LEU A 100 37.38 -7.21 2.51
CA LEU A 100 36.41 -8.30 2.50
C LEU A 100 34.97 -7.78 2.58
N ALA A 101 34.70 -6.81 3.45
CA ALA A 101 33.37 -6.18 3.56
C ALA A 101 32.97 -5.50 2.25
N GLY A 102 33.87 -4.75 1.62
CA GLY A 102 33.65 -4.12 0.31
C GLY A 102 33.39 -5.13 -0.80
N GLU A 103 34.17 -6.21 -0.86
CA GLU A 103 34.02 -7.22 -1.90
C GLU A 103 32.77 -8.11 -1.71
N ARG A 104 32.35 -8.39 -0.47
CA ARG A 104 31.05 -9.00 -0.18
C ARG A 104 29.89 -8.15 -0.69
N LEU A 105 29.97 -6.84 -0.51
CA LEU A 105 28.96 -5.90 -1.01
C LEU A 105 28.91 -5.91 -2.55
N ASN A 106 30.05 -5.86 -3.21
CA ASN A 106 30.13 -5.90 -4.67
C ASN A 106 29.64 -7.25 -5.24
N LEU A 107 30.02 -8.36 -4.61
CA LEU A 107 29.51 -9.69 -4.96
C LEU A 107 28.00 -9.80 -4.75
N ALA A 108 27.46 -9.19 -3.69
CA ALA A 108 26.02 -9.14 -3.46
C ALA A 108 25.29 -8.32 -4.55
N LYS A 109 25.85 -7.19 -5.00
CA LYS A 109 25.29 -6.41 -6.13
C LYS A 109 25.23 -7.22 -7.42
N LEU A 110 26.31 -7.92 -7.75
CA LEU A 110 26.35 -8.81 -8.93
C LEU A 110 25.29 -9.92 -8.83
N ASN A 111 25.21 -10.59 -7.67
CA ASN A 111 24.21 -11.64 -7.45
C ASN A 111 22.77 -11.11 -7.48
N LEU A 112 22.52 -9.87 -7.02
CA LEU A 112 21.21 -9.23 -7.12
C LEU A 112 20.82 -9.02 -8.58
N GLY A 113 21.76 -8.52 -9.42
CA GLY A 113 21.55 -8.33 -10.85
C GLY A 113 21.20 -9.65 -11.56
N GLU A 114 21.82 -10.74 -11.18
CA GLU A 114 21.56 -12.11 -11.69
C GLU A 114 20.40 -12.81 -10.96
N ARG A 115 19.62 -12.07 -10.14
CA ARG A 115 18.47 -12.57 -9.37
C ARG A 115 18.79 -13.75 -8.43
N ARG A 116 20.03 -13.88 -8.00
CA ARG A 116 20.48 -14.90 -7.03
C ARG A 116 20.25 -14.40 -5.59
N PHE A 117 18.99 -14.11 -5.25
CA PHE A 117 18.58 -13.40 -4.02
C PHE A 117 19.03 -14.09 -2.73
N ALA A 118 18.98 -15.42 -2.68
CA ALA A 118 19.42 -16.17 -1.50
C ALA A 118 20.92 -15.93 -1.22
N LYS A 119 21.73 -15.83 -2.28
CA LYS A 119 23.17 -15.56 -2.16
C LYS A 119 23.45 -14.14 -1.64
N VAL A 120 22.63 -13.16 -2.05
CA VAL A 120 22.72 -11.80 -1.52
C VAL A 120 22.50 -11.77 0.01
N VAL A 121 21.47 -12.47 0.48
CA VAL A 121 21.18 -12.55 1.94
C VAL A 121 22.32 -13.25 2.69
N GLU A 122 22.86 -14.34 2.15
CA GLU A 122 23.99 -15.06 2.73
C GLU A 122 25.23 -14.16 2.86
N LEU A 123 25.61 -13.48 1.77
CA LEU A 123 26.80 -12.62 1.72
C LEU A 123 26.73 -11.44 2.69
N LEU A 124 25.54 -10.86 2.87
CA LEU A 124 25.34 -9.67 3.69
C LEU A 124 24.87 -9.97 5.11
N ALA A 125 24.65 -11.24 5.46
CA ALA A 125 24.24 -11.65 6.81
C ALA A 125 25.17 -11.12 7.92
N PRO A 126 26.51 -11.15 7.76
CA PRO A 126 27.43 -10.62 8.79
C PRO A 126 27.30 -9.12 9.02
N GLU A 127 26.85 -8.37 8.02
CA GLU A 127 26.75 -6.92 8.04
C GLU A 127 25.41 -6.39 8.62
N GLN A 128 24.42 -7.26 8.87
CA GLN A 128 23.06 -6.84 9.29
C GLN A 128 23.04 -6.00 10.55
N GLY A 129 23.95 -6.24 11.50
CA GLY A 129 24.03 -5.51 12.78
C GLY A 129 24.45 -4.04 12.62
N LYS A 130 25.35 -3.76 11.69
CA LYS A 130 25.95 -2.44 11.41
C LYS A 130 25.68 -2.00 9.96
N ALA A 131 24.60 -2.46 9.35
CA ALA A 131 24.35 -2.30 7.94
C ALA A 131 24.28 -0.82 7.53
N SER A 132 25.04 -0.48 6.51
CA SER A 132 24.92 0.79 5.79
C SER A 132 23.57 0.85 5.07
N GLU A 133 23.19 2.04 4.61
CA GLU A 133 22.00 2.24 3.78
C GLU A 133 21.97 1.26 2.59
N GLU A 134 23.09 1.15 1.89
CA GLU A 134 23.20 0.32 0.70
C GLU A 134 23.00 -1.17 1.02
N VAL A 135 23.58 -1.67 2.11
CA VAL A 135 23.37 -3.05 2.57
C VAL A 135 21.90 -3.31 2.90
N LEU A 136 21.24 -2.38 3.59
CA LEU A 136 19.81 -2.50 3.89
C LEU A 136 18.96 -2.54 2.63
N GLN A 137 19.28 -1.71 1.62
CA GLN A 137 18.58 -1.72 0.33
C GLN A 137 18.71 -3.06 -0.37
N LEU A 138 19.91 -3.61 -0.46
CA LEU A 138 20.15 -4.91 -1.11
C LEU A 138 19.42 -6.04 -0.38
N LEU A 139 19.47 -6.07 0.94
CA LEU A 139 18.77 -7.08 1.75
C LEU A 139 17.25 -7.01 1.60
N VAL A 140 16.66 -5.79 1.56
CA VAL A 140 15.23 -5.62 1.33
C VAL A 140 14.85 -6.10 -0.07
N GLN A 141 15.60 -5.71 -1.11
CA GLN A 141 15.35 -6.15 -2.49
C GLN A 141 15.49 -7.67 -2.64
N ALA A 142 16.51 -8.26 -2.03
CA ALA A 142 16.70 -9.71 -2.05
C ALA A 142 15.55 -10.44 -1.33
N SER A 143 15.12 -9.93 -0.17
CA SER A 143 13.99 -10.49 0.57
C SER A 143 12.67 -10.38 -0.19
N GLN A 144 12.46 -9.30 -0.94
CA GLN A 144 11.32 -9.16 -1.86
C GLN A 144 11.39 -10.19 -2.99
N GLY A 145 12.58 -10.34 -3.63
CA GLY A 145 12.79 -11.33 -4.68
C GLY A 145 12.56 -12.78 -4.22
N LEU A 146 12.77 -13.05 -2.93
CA LEU A 146 12.47 -14.34 -2.28
C LEU A 146 11.01 -14.46 -1.81
N ASN A 147 10.18 -13.46 -2.02
CA ASN A 147 8.82 -13.39 -1.49
C ASN A 147 8.76 -13.56 0.04
N GLN A 148 9.68 -12.93 0.76
CA GLN A 148 9.81 -12.97 2.22
C GLN A 148 9.62 -11.59 2.86
N PRO A 149 8.43 -10.95 2.73
CA PRO A 149 8.20 -9.59 3.22
C PRO A 149 8.40 -9.46 4.74
N ALA A 150 8.12 -10.52 5.49
CA ALA A 150 8.32 -10.54 6.94
C ALA A 150 9.78 -10.33 7.35
N LYS A 151 10.74 -10.78 6.53
CA LYS A 151 12.19 -10.58 6.78
C LYS A 151 12.65 -9.20 6.32
N ALA A 152 12.06 -8.66 5.25
CA ALA A 152 12.39 -7.35 4.73
C ALA A 152 11.89 -6.20 5.62
N LEU A 153 10.74 -6.37 6.28
CA LEU A 153 10.09 -5.33 7.08
C LEU A 153 11.01 -4.69 8.14
N PRO A 154 11.63 -5.46 9.09
CA PRO A 154 12.45 -4.85 10.13
C PRO A 154 13.67 -4.12 9.57
N LEU A 155 14.19 -4.54 8.43
CA LEU A 155 15.30 -3.88 7.74
C LEU A 155 14.86 -2.53 7.14
N ALA A 156 13.71 -2.51 6.47
CA ALA A 156 13.14 -1.31 5.90
C ALA A 156 12.69 -0.31 6.98
N GLU A 157 12.09 -0.78 8.07
CA GLU A 157 11.72 0.05 9.21
C GLU A 157 12.94 0.73 9.84
N ARG A 158 14.01 -0.04 10.08
CA ARG A 158 15.27 0.50 10.60
C ARG A 158 15.86 1.54 9.67
N TYR A 159 15.82 1.28 8.35
CA TYR A 159 16.29 2.23 7.36
C TYR A 159 15.51 3.56 7.41
N VAL A 160 14.18 3.50 7.40
CA VAL A 160 13.33 4.70 7.43
C VAL A 160 13.45 5.46 8.75
N GLN A 161 13.64 4.76 9.88
CA GLN A 161 13.85 5.39 11.19
C GLN A 161 15.18 6.16 11.24
N ALA A 162 16.25 5.59 10.67
CA ALA A 162 17.55 6.25 10.55
C ALA A 162 17.55 7.39 9.53
N ASN A 163 16.67 7.33 8.53
CA ASN A 163 16.59 8.27 7.42
C ASN A 163 15.20 8.88 7.28
N PRO A 164 14.82 9.90 8.07
CA PRO A 164 13.48 10.51 8.01
C PRO A 164 13.11 11.08 6.63
N LYS A 165 14.13 11.38 5.80
CA LYS A 165 13.98 11.84 4.40
C LYS A 165 14.05 10.69 3.38
N ALA A 166 14.01 9.44 3.81
CA ALA A 166 13.97 8.29 2.91
C ALA A 166 12.90 8.47 1.82
N GLY A 167 13.21 8.05 0.59
CA GLY A 167 12.30 8.21 -0.55
C GLY A 167 10.97 7.49 -0.34
N ASP A 168 9.92 7.97 -1.03
CA ASP A 168 8.56 7.41 -0.92
C ASP A 168 8.48 5.91 -1.21
N ILE A 169 9.42 5.39 -2.01
CA ILE A 169 9.48 3.95 -2.35
C ILE A 169 9.59 3.07 -1.10
N TRP A 170 10.29 3.54 -0.06
CA TRP A 170 10.43 2.82 1.20
C TRP A 170 9.13 2.79 1.99
N LEU A 171 8.44 3.94 2.06
CA LEU A 171 7.14 4.02 2.73
C LEU A 171 6.10 3.18 1.98
N GLN A 172 6.09 3.21 0.64
CA GLN A 172 5.23 2.37 -0.19
C GLN A 172 5.50 0.88 0.05
N PHE A 173 6.76 0.48 0.12
CA PHE A 173 7.13 -0.89 0.48
C PHE A 173 6.58 -1.28 1.86
N LEU A 174 6.76 -0.41 2.87
CA LEU A 174 6.27 -0.67 4.23
C LEU A 174 4.74 -0.76 4.29
N VAL A 175 4.02 0.05 3.50
CA VAL A 175 2.56 -0.06 3.37
C VAL A 175 2.17 -1.41 2.78
N GLY A 176 2.74 -1.78 1.63
CA GLY A 176 2.40 -3.02 0.93
C GLY A 176 2.73 -4.26 1.76
N ALA A 177 3.97 -4.36 2.25
CA ALA A 177 4.43 -5.51 3.02
C ALA A 177 3.63 -5.72 4.33
N ASN A 178 3.25 -4.63 5.03
CA ASN A 178 2.38 -4.74 6.20
C ASN A 178 0.95 -5.14 5.81
N ALA A 179 0.42 -4.65 4.69
CA ALA A 179 -0.91 -5.04 4.20
C ALA A 179 -0.95 -6.53 3.82
N ASP A 180 0.06 -7.04 3.12
CA ASP A 180 0.19 -8.46 2.74
C ASP A 180 0.23 -9.37 3.98
N LEU A 181 0.87 -8.91 5.05
CA LEU A 181 0.91 -9.59 6.34
C LEU A 181 -0.31 -9.32 7.22
N LYS A 182 -1.35 -8.66 6.70
CA LYS A 182 -2.58 -8.26 7.41
C LYS A 182 -2.33 -7.39 8.66
N ARG A 183 -1.19 -6.70 8.70
CA ARG A 183 -0.84 -5.73 9.74
C ARG A 183 -1.37 -4.35 9.37
N TYR A 184 -2.70 -4.25 9.23
CA TYR A 184 -3.35 -3.06 8.65
C TYR A 184 -3.11 -1.78 9.44
N ALA A 185 -3.00 -1.84 10.77
CA ALA A 185 -2.70 -0.67 11.59
C ALA A 185 -1.30 -0.09 11.31
N GLN A 186 -0.31 -0.95 11.07
CA GLN A 186 1.03 -0.53 10.67
C GLN A 186 1.04 0.03 9.24
N ALA A 187 0.35 -0.64 8.31
CA ALA A 187 0.18 -0.16 6.94
C ALA A 187 -0.49 1.23 6.91
N GLU A 188 -1.55 1.43 7.71
CA GLU A 188 -2.22 2.73 7.89
C GLU A 188 -1.24 3.82 8.35
N ARG A 189 -0.39 3.52 9.35
CA ARG A 189 0.60 4.47 9.87
C ARG A 189 1.56 4.95 8.78
N TRP A 190 2.08 4.03 7.97
CA TRP A 190 2.99 4.37 6.87
C TRP A 190 2.29 5.11 5.74
N GLN A 191 1.05 4.72 5.42
CA GLN A 191 0.24 5.41 4.42
C GLN A 191 -0.08 6.86 4.82
N ARG A 192 -0.33 7.12 6.11
CA ARG A 192 -0.50 8.49 6.64
C ARG A 192 0.77 9.33 6.47
N GLN A 193 1.96 8.74 6.63
CA GLN A 193 3.22 9.45 6.38
C GLN A 193 3.40 9.81 4.90
N LEU A 194 3.01 8.93 3.97
CA LEU A 194 2.99 9.23 2.54
C LEU A 194 2.05 10.39 2.23
N LEU A 195 0.84 10.36 2.78
CA LEU A 195 -0.14 11.42 2.59
C LEU A 195 0.28 12.75 3.22
N ALA A 196 1.03 12.73 4.32
CA ALA A 196 1.60 13.96 4.89
C ALA A 196 2.60 14.63 3.92
N ARG A 197 3.30 13.83 3.09
CA ARG A 197 4.19 14.35 2.03
C ARG A 197 3.44 14.78 0.77
N LYS A 198 2.33 14.12 0.46
CA LYS A 198 1.51 14.34 -0.74
C LYS A 198 0.02 14.40 -0.39
N PRO A 199 -0.42 15.52 0.20
CA PRO A 199 -1.78 15.64 0.72
C PRO A 199 -2.88 15.63 -0.36
N ASP A 200 -2.50 15.85 -1.62
CA ASP A 200 -3.41 15.88 -2.76
C ASP A 200 -3.41 14.57 -3.58
N ASP A 201 -2.74 13.52 -3.08
CA ASP A 201 -2.73 12.20 -3.72
C ASP A 201 -4.05 11.46 -3.47
N ALA A 202 -5.01 11.62 -4.40
CA ALA A 202 -6.31 10.96 -4.34
C ALA A 202 -6.20 9.43 -4.23
N LYS A 203 -5.20 8.81 -4.88
CA LYS A 203 -4.95 7.37 -4.80
C LYS A 203 -4.52 6.98 -3.37
N GLY A 204 -3.64 7.77 -2.77
CA GLY A 204 -3.18 7.57 -1.40
C GLY A 204 -4.31 7.65 -0.38
N TRP A 205 -5.26 8.58 -0.55
CA TRP A 205 -6.46 8.66 0.31
C TRP A 205 -7.35 7.43 0.19
N ARG A 206 -7.58 6.94 -1.04
CA ARG A 206 -8.34 5.70 -1.27
C ARG A 206 -7.67 4.49 -0.64
N GLN A 207 -6.35 4.39 -0.79
CA GLN A 207 -5.56 3.32 -0.20
C GLN A 207 -5.64 3.33 1.33
N LEU A 208 -5.57 4.53 1.95
CA LEU A 208 -5.73 4.68 3.40
C LEU A 208 -7.11 4.18 3.86
N ALA A 209 -8.18 4.62 3.19
CA ALA A 209 -9.53 4.17 3.50
C ALA A 209 -9.70 2.65 3.32
N GLY A 210 -9.12 2.08 2.24
CA GLY A 210 -9.11 0.63 2.01
C GLY A 210 -8.44 -0.15 3.14
N LEU A 211 -7.27 0.31 3.61
CA LEU A 211 -6.58 -0.31 4.75
C LEU A 211 -7.43 -0.26 6.03
N GLN A 212 -8.14 0.84 6.27
CA GLN A 212 -9.04 1.01 7.40
C GLN A 212 -10.26 0.07 7.32
N GLN A 213 -10.83 -0.11 6.11
CA GLN A 213 -11.90 -1.09 5.88
C GLN A 213 -11.40 -2.53 6.13
N MET A 214 -10.23 -2.88 5.61
CA MET A 214 -9.62 -4.20 5.85
C MET A 214 -9.31 -4.45 7.32
N ALA A 215 -9.06 -3.38 8.11
CA ALA A 215 -8.92 -3.42 9.56
C ALA A 215 -10.26 -3.48 10.31
N GLY A 216 -11.41 -3.48 9.61
CA GLY A 216 -12.74 -3.45 10.21
C GLY A 216 -13.17 -2.06 10.73
N SER A 217 -12.40 -1.01 10.46
CA SER A 217 -12.67 0.36 10.96
C SER A 217 -13.45 1.18 9.92
N GLN A 218 -14.73 0.86 9.74
CA GLN A 218 -15.59 1.52 8.73
C GLN A 218 -15.77 3.03 9.01
N ASP A 219 -15.85 3.41 10.27
CA ASP A 219 -15.94 4.78 10.75
C ASP A 219 -14.73 5.64 10.32
N LYS A 220 -13.52 5.10 10.49
CA LYS A 220 -12.28 5.76 10.05
C LYS A 220 -12.21 5.88 8.54
N ALA A 221 -12.57 4.82 7.82
CA ALA A 221 -12.59 4.83 6.36
C ALA A 221 -13.55 5.88 5.82
N LEU A 222 -14.74 5.97 6.39
CA LEU A 222 -15.72 7.01 6.07
C LEU A 222 -15.16 8.40 6.32
N ALA A 223 -14.57 8.64 7.51
CA ALA A 223 -13.97 9.94 7.85
C ALA A 223 -12.83 10.31 6.88
N THR A 224 -12.00 9.33 6.51
CA THR A 224 -10.89 9.51 5.56
C THR A 224 -11.39 9.92 4.17
N LEU A 225 -12.38 9.21 3.61
CA LEU A 225 -12.91 9.54 2.27
C LEU A 225 -13.72 10.85 2.28
N ARG A 226 -14.44 11.15 3.37
CA ARG A 226 -15.12 12.45 3.53
C ARG A 226 -14.12 13.60 3.56
N ALA A 227 -13.02 13.46 4.29
CA ALA A 227 -11.96 14.46 4.32
C ALA A 227 -11.35 14.67 2.94
N ALA A 228 -11.08 13.59 2.19
CA ALA A 228 -10.60 13.67 0.82
C ALA A 228 -11.58 14.37 -0.12
N HIS A 229 -12.88 14.04 -0.01
CA HIS A 229 -13.94 14.70 -0.79
C HIS A 229 -14.06 16.19 -0.44
N SER A 230 -14.04 16.54 0.85
CA SER A 230 -14.09 17.94 1.31
C SER A 230 -12.87 18.77 0.89
N LYS A 231 -11.72 18.14 0.66
CA LYS A 231 -10.53 18.77 0.06
C LYS A 231 -10.68 19.04 -1.45
N GLY A 232 -11.77 18.63 -2.07
CA GLY A 232 -11.99 18.77 -3.51
C GLY A 232 -11.30 17.72 -4.37
N LEU A 233 -10.83 16.62 -3.79
CA LEU A 233 -10.27 15.52 -4.58
C LEU A 233 -11.37 14.89 -5.44
N ARG A 234 -11.03 14.60 -6.70
CA ARG A 234 -11.99 14.06 -7.67
C ARG A 234 -12.32 12.60 -7.36
N PHE A 235 -13.62 12.30 -7.37
CA PHE A 235 -14.18 10.97 -7.25
C PHE A 235 -15.04 10.67 -8.48
N SER A 236 -15.02 9.45 -8.94
CA SER A 236 -15.99 8.94 -9.93
C SER A 236 -17.37 8.75 -9.29
N GLU A 237 -18.44 8.66 -10.09
CA GLU A 237 -19.77 8.36 -9.55
C GLU A 237 -19.81 7.09 -8.69
N SER A 238 -19.12 6.02 -9.13
CA SER A 238 -19.06 4.78 -8.37
C SER A 238 -18.35 4.94 -7.03
N GLU A 239 -17.32 5.78 -6.95
CA GLU A 239 -16.62 6.07 -5.69
C GLU A 239 -17.46 6.92 -4.75
N LEU A 240 -18.25 7.86 -5.29
CA LEU A 240 -19.21 8.63 -4.51
C LEU A 240 -20.34 7.73 -3.96
N ASP A 241 -20.88 6.83 -4.78
CA ASP A 241 -21.84 5.83 -4.30
C ASP A 241 -21.24 4.93 -3.21
N ASN A 242 -19.98 4.50 -3.35
CA ASN A 242 -19.29 3.73 -2.33
C ASN A 242 -19.07 4.53 -1.03
N LEU A 243 -18.75 5.81 -1.12
CA LEU A 243 -18.66 6.70 0.05
C LEU A 243 -20.00 6.77 0.80
N VAL A 244 -21.11 6.87 0.07
CA VAL A 244 -22.46 6.87 0.65
C VAL A 244 -22.79 5.51 1.29
N LEU A 245 -22.47 4.40 0.63
CA LEU A 245 -22.68 3.04 1.16
C LEU A 245 -21.85 2.79 2.42
N LEU A 246 -20.63 3.31 2.46
CA LEU A 246 -19.75 3.21 3.62
C LEU A 246 -20.35 3.89 4.86
N ALA A 247 -21.11 4.96 4.69
CA ALA A 247 -21.82 5.58 5.80
C ALA A 247 -22.87 4.65 6.43
N GLY A 248 -23.57 3.86 5.61
CA GLY A 248 -24.45 2.80 6.10
C GLY A 248 -23.69 1.67 6.82
N ALA A 249 -22.59 1.23 6.26
CA ALA A 249 -21.74 0.19 6.85
C ALA A 249 -21.07 0.64 8.17
N ALA A 250 -20.87 1.95 8.34
CA ALA A 250 -20.37 2.56 9.58
C ALA A 250 -21.47 2.90 10.60
N ASP A 251 -22.71 2.44 10.36
CA ASP A 251 -23.89 2.77 11.18
C ASP A 251 -24.12 4.29 11.38
N GLN A 252 -23.86 5.05 10.31
CA GLN A 252 -24.03 6.52 10.31
C GLN A 252 -25.05 6.95 9.23
N PRO A 253 -26.33 6.51 9.31
CA PRO A 253 -27.32 6.75 8.27
C PRO A 253 -27.62 8.23 8.05
N TRP A 254 -27.59 9.05 9.11
CA TRP A 254 -27.75 10.51 8.97
C TRP A 254 -26.65 11.14 8.11
N GLN A 255 -25.39 10.70 8.31
CA GLN A 255 -24.26 11.16 7.48
C GLN A 255 -24.42 10.69 6.03
N GLY A 256 -24.84 9.44 5.84
CA GLY A 256 -25.13 8.88 4.51
C GLY A 256 -26.21 9.68 3.78
N ALA A 257 -27.30 10.03 4.48
CA ALA A 257 -28.37 10.85 3.93
C ALA A 257 -27.89 12.25 3.53
N LYS A 258 -27.14 12.93 4.41
CA LYS A 258 -26.60 14.27 4.14
C LYS A 258 -25.63 14.27 2.96
N LEU A 259 -24.73 13.27 2.88
CA LEU A 259 -23.79 13.13 1.76
C LEU A 259 -24.56 12.91 0.45
N LEU A 260 -25.49 11.95 0.42
CA LEU A 260 -26.23 11.62 -0.79
C LEU A 260 -27.11 12.79 -1.24
N ALA A 261 -27.84 13.43 -0.32
CA ALA A 261 -28.64 14.62 -0.64
C ALA A 261 -27.77 15.71 -1.29
N GLY A 262 -26.64 16.08 -0.67
CA GLY A 262 -25.75 17.10 -1.21
C GLY A 262 -25.16 16.74 -2.58
N MET A 263 -24.85 15.47 -2.81
CA MET A 263 -24.34 14.99 -4.11
C MET A 263 -25.42 15.01 -5.21
N LEU A 264 -26.70 14.73 -4.86
CA LEU A 264 -27.82 14.82 -5.79
C LEU A 264 -28.16 16.29 -6.09
N ASP A 265 -28.18 17.15 -5.07
CA ASP A 265 -28.51 18.58 -5.20
C ASP A 265 -27.45 19.34 -6.02
N SER A 266 -26.17 18.96 -5.88
CA SER A 266 -25.05 19.55 -6.65
C SER A 266 -24.87 18.95 -8.05
N GLY A 267 -25.62 17.90 -8.41
CA GLY A 267 -25.48 17.20 -9.68
C GLY A 267 -24.22 16.33 -9.80
N LEU A 268 -23.49 16.09 -8.70
CA LEU A 268 -22.36 15.14 -8.68
C LEU A 268 -22.79 13.71 -8.88
N LEU A 269 -24.01 13.37 -8.50
CA LEU A 269 -24.63 12.09 -8.74
C LEU A 269 -25.96 12.28 -9.51
N ALA A 270 -26.19 11.45 -10.51
CA ALA A 270 -27.46 11.46 -11.21
C ALA A 270 -28.61 11.06 -10.27
N ASN A 271 -29.73 11.77 -10.38
CA ASN A 271 -30.92 11.55 -9.54
C ASN A 271 -31.72 10.33 -10.05
N THR A 272 -31.30 9.13 -9.68
CA THR A 272 -31.96 7.88 -10.05
C THR A 272 -32.93 7.39 -8.97
N ALA A 273 -33.89 6.54 -9.37
CA ALA A 273 -34.84 5.93 -8.43
C ALA A 273 -34.13 5.16 -7.29
N ALA A 274 -33.07 4.45 -7.63
CA ALA A 274 -32.27 3.69 -6.65
C ALA A 274 -31.59 4.59 -5.62
N ARG A 275 -31.03 5.74 -6.03
CA ARG A 275 -30.41 6.72 -5.12
C ARG A 275 -31.46 7.43 -4.27
N GLN A 276 -32.64 7.75 -4.82
CA GLN A 276 -33.76 8.30 -4.08
C GLN A 276 -34.29 7.31 -3.02
N GLU A 277 -34.45 6.04 -3.38
CA GLU A 277 -34.83 5.00 -2.43
C GLU A 277 -33.80 4.92 -1.29
N ARG A 278 -32.50 4.88 -1.60
CA ARG A 278 -31.43 4.87 -0.60
C ARG A 278 -31.44 6.08 0.31
N LEU A 279 -31.64 7.27 -0.27
CA LEU A 279 -31.75 8.51 0.50
C LEU A 279 -32.91 8.47 1.48
N GLY A 280 -34.09 8.03 1.03
CA GLY A 280 -35.25 7.87 1.88
C GLY A 280 -35.05 6.87 3.01
N LEU A 281 -34.43 5.72 2.70
CA LEU A 281 -34.10 4.69 3.68
C LEU A 281 -33.07 5.18 4.71
N PHE A 282 -32.07 5.94 4.30
CA PHE A 282 -31.11 6.54 5.24
C PHE A 282 -31.77 7.55 6.19
N TRP A 283 -32.65 8.41 5.70
CA TRP A 283 -33.43 9.31 6.56
C TRP A 283 -34.30 8.51 7.56
N TRP A 284 -34.92 7.43 7.10
CA TRP A 284 -35.71 6.56 7.96
C TRP A 284 -34.85 5.92 9.07
N GLN A 285 -33.73 5.31 8.71
CA GLN A 285 -32.77 4.74 9.66
C GLN A 285 -32.24 5.80 10.64
N ALA A 286 -32.03 7.02 10.16
CA ALA A 286 -31.65 8.17 10.99
C ALA A 286 -32.82 8.70 11.87
N ARG A 287 -33.98 8.04 11.84
CA ARG A 287 -35.23 8.42 12.54
C ARG A 287 -35.83 9.76 12.14
N ASP A 288 -35.37 10.40 11.06
CA ASP A 288 -36.01 11.55 10.44
C ASP A 288 -37.10 11.07 9.45
N ARG A 289 -38.23 10.66 10.05
CA ARG A 289 -39.38 10.15 9.29
C ARG A 289 -39.96 11.18 8.32
N ALA A 290 -39.95 12.45 8.73
CA ALA A 290 -40.44 13.52 7.90
C ALA A 290 -39.59 13.71 6.65
N ALA A 291 -38.27 13.69 6.77
CA ALA A 291 -37.36 13.75 5.64
C ALA A 291 -37.51 12.48 4.74
N ALA A 292 -37.66 11.30 5.35
CA ALA A 292 -37.89 10.06 4.62
C ALA A 292 -39.15 10.12 3.76
N VAL A 293 -40.28 10.60 4.31
CA VAL A 293 -41.56 10.78 3.57
C VAL A 293 -41.39 11.78 2.44
N ARG A 294 -40.72 12.94 2.68
CA ARG A 294 -40.46 13.92 1.63
C ARG A 294 -39.71 13.37 0.41
N VAL A 295 -38.89 12.36 0.60
CA VAL A 295 -38.13 11.70 -0.48
C VAL A 295 -38.91 10.54 -1.10
N LEU A 296 -39.47 9.66 -0.25
CA LEU A 296 -40.07 8.41 -0.72
C LEU A 296 -41.46 8.60 -1.34
N ARG A 297 -42.26 9.60 -0.93
CA ARG A 297 -43.58 9.84 -1.52
C ARG A 297 -43.48 10.26 -2.98
N PRO A 298 -42.70 11.26 -3.41
CA PRO A 298 -42.51 11.58 -4.81
C PRO A 298 -41.90 10.44 -5.63
N LEU A 299 -41.01 9.63 -5.00
CA LEU A 299 -40.48 8.43 -5.64
C LEU A 299 -41.59 7.41 -5.92
N ALA A 300 -42.47 7.14 -4.95
CA ALA A 300 -43.57 6.20 -5.10
C ALA A 300 -44.57 6.67 -6.20
N GLU A 301 -44.84 7.97 -6.26
CA GLU A 301 -45.69 8.58 -7.28
C GLU A 301 -45.14 8.41 -8.69
N ARG A 302 -43.86 8.68 -8.90
CA ARG A 302 -43.21 8.58 -10.20
C ARG A 302 -42.99 7.14 -10.66
N SER A 303 -42.62 6.25 -9.73
CA SER A 303 -42.27 4.84 -10.06
C SER A 303 -43.49 3.94 -10.23
N GLY A 304 -44.63 4.30 -9.64
CA GLY A 304 -45.79 3.43 -9.57
C GLY A 304 -45.54 2.10 -8.87
N ASN A 305 -44.47 1.99 -8.08
CA ASN A 305 -44.05 0.75 -7.44
C ASN A 305 -44.71 0.56 -6.08
N GLY A 306 -45.44 -0.54 -5.89
CA GLY A 306 -46.14 -0.85 -4.64
C GLY A 306 -45.22 -0.93 -3.41
N LYS A 307 -43.95 -1.35 -3.59
CA LYS A 307 -42.95 -1.36 -2.51
C LYS A 307 -42.69 0.06 -1.98
N HIS A 308 -42.56 1.04 -2.85
CA HIS A 308 -42.29 2.43 -2.42
C HIS A 308 -43.51 3.00 -1.66
N TRP A 309 -44.72 2.67 -2.10
CA TRP A 309 -45.94 3.04 -1.37
C TRP A 309 -46.05 2.37 -0.01
N LEU A 310 -45.56 1.13 0.14
CA LEU A 310 -45.48 0.47 1.46
C LEU A 310 -44.52 1.21 2.40
N TYR A 311 -43.38 1.69 1.92
CA TYR A 311 -42.48 2.50 2.74
C TYR A 311 -43.14 3.78 3.22
N VAL A 312 -43.84 4.48 2.33
CA VAL A 312 -44.61 5.68 2.71
C VAL A 312 -45.69 5.34 3.73
N ALA A 313 -46.47 4.28 3.52
CA ALA A 313 -47.48 3.83 4.43
C ALA A 313 -46.93 3.55 5.84
N GLN A 314 -45.84 2.77 5.89
CA GLN A 314 -45.21 2.46 7.18
C GLN A 314 -44.73 3.72 7.91
N LEU A 315 -44.09 4.64 7.22
CA LEU A 315 -43.60 5.89 7.80
C LEU A 315 -44.73 6.80 8.32
N GLU A 316 -45.89 6.84 7.63
CA GLU A 316 -47.03 7.60 8.09
C GLU A 316 -47.68 6.94 9.31
N LEU A 317 -47.81 5.59 9.30
CA LEU A 317 -48.34 4.84 10.44
C LEU A 317 -47.45 4.93 11.70
N GLU A 318 -46.10 4.87 11.52
CA GLU A 318 -45.15 5.06 12.62
C GLU A 318 -45.23 6.45 13.25
N GLN A 319 -45.84 7.43 12.57
CA GLN A 319 -46.08 8.78 13.07
C GLN A 319 -47.52 9.01 13.54
N ALA A 320 -48.31 7.92 13.70
CA ALA A 320 -49.73 7.97 14.05
C ALA A 320 -50.57 8.80 13.06
N ARG A 321 -50.11 8.93 11.82
CA ARG A 321 -50.86 9.62 10.75
C ARG A 321 -51.73 8.59 10.01
N TRP A 322 -52.71 8.05 10.74
CA TRP A 322 -53.49 6.89 10.31
C TRP A 322 -54.16 7.07 8.96
N GLN A 323 -54.80 8.21 8.74
CA GLN A 323 -55.48 8.52 7.49
C GLN A 323 -54.51 8.55 6.29
N ALA A 324 -53.36 9.22 6.45
CA ALA A 324 -52.33 9.27 5.40
C ALA A 324 -51.71 7.90 5.14
N GLY A 325 -51.56 7.07 6.19
CA GLY A 325 -51.11 5.68 6.09
C GLY A 325 -52.10 4.81 5.30
N LEU A 326 -53.41 4.92 5.61
CA LEU A 326 -54.45 4.20 4.89
C LEU A 326 -54.51 4.58 3.40
N GLU A 327 -54.39 5.87 3.05
CA GLU A 327 -54.28 6.34 1.69
C GLU A 327 -53.06 5.74 0.93
N ALA A 328 -51.91 5.75 1.61
CA ALA A 328 -50.70 5.14 1.03
C ALA A 328 -50.84 3.62 0.83
N LEU A 329 -51.49 2.91 1.79
CA LEU A 329 -51.81 1.48 1.64
C LEU A 329 -52.72 1.21 0.43
N ALA A 330 -53.76 2.02 0.22
CA ALA A 330 -54.65 1.91 -0.92
C ALA A 330 -53.89 2.10 -2.25
N ARG A 331 -52.91 3.01 -2.29
CA ARG A 331 -52.03 3.20 -3.45
C ARG A 331 -51.08 2.01 -3.64
N ALA A 332 -50.50 1.51 -2.52
CA ALA A 332 -49.63 0.33 -2.53
C ALA A 332 -50.35 -0.89 -3.15
N GLU A 333 -51.58 -1.14 -2.72
CA GLU A 333 -52.40 -2.25 -3.25
C GLU A 333 -52.63 -2.13 -4.76
N ARG A 334 -53.04 -0.94 -5.23
CA ARG A 334 -53.24 -0.66 -6.66
C ARG A 334 -51.96 -0.76 -7.48
N SER A 335 -50.80 -0.50 -6.85
CA SER A 335 -49.47 -0.61 -7.43
C SER A 335 -48.83 -1.99 -7.30
N GLY A 336 -49.59 -3.03 -6.94
CA GLY A 336 -49.15 -4.42 -6.92
C GLY A 336 -48.33 -4.81 -5.68
N ALA A 337 -48.47 -4.09 -4.55
CA ALA A 337 -47.85 -4.51 -3.30
C ALA A 337 -48.41 -5.83 -2.77
N GLU A 338 -47.69 -6.49 -1.88
CA GLU A 338 -48.08 -7.73 -1.27
C GLU A 338 -49.40 -7.59 -0.49
N ARG A 339 -50.43 -8.27 -0.95
CA ARG A 339 -51.81 -8.14 -0.42
C ARG A 339 -51.95 -8.52 1.04
N SER A 340 -51.22 -9.53 1.51
CA SER A 340 -51.26 -9.97 2.89
C SER A 340 -50.77 -8.85 3.84
N LYS A 341 -49.66 -8.23 3.46
CA LYS A 341 -49.03 -7.12 4.22
C LYS A 341 -49.92 -5.88 4.23
N VAL A 342 -50.47 -5.50 3.07
CA VAL A 342 -51.40 -4.37 2.97
C VAL A 342 -52.62 -4.59 3.85
N ARG A 343 -53.20 -5.79 3.84
CA ARG A 343 -54.40 -6.13 4.64
C ARG A 343 -54.07 -6.03 6.15
N SER A 344 -53.00 -6.62 6.60
CA SER A 344 -52.58 -6.59 8.01
C SER A 344 -52.38 -5.16 8.51
N TRP A 345 -51.66 -4.33 7.76
CA TRP A 345 -51.40 -2.94 8.16
C TRP A 345 -52.64 -2.08 8.09
N ARG A 346 -53.57 -2.34 7.15
CA ARG A 346 -54.87 -1.64 7.06
C ARG A 346 -55.70 -1.93 8.29
N GLN A 347 -55.86 -3.20 8.67
CA GLN A 347 -56.63 -3.58 9.84
C GLN A 347 -56.08 -2.93 11.11
N TRP A 348 -54.79 -2.92 11.28
CA TRP A 348 -54.16 -2.25 12.39
C TRP A 348 -54.44 -0.73 12.38
N ALA A 349 -54.19 -0.05 11.28
CA ALA A 349 -54.41 1.41 11.16
C ALA A 349 -55.86 1.81 11.37
N GLU A 350 -56.83 1.02 10.90
CA GLU A 350 -58.24 1.24 11.09
C GLU A 350 -58.67 1.05 12.58
N SER A 351 -58.03 0.10 13.28
CA SER A 351 -58.29 -0.09 14.71
C SER A 351 -57.79 1.08 15.56
N GLU A 352 -56.58 1.56 15.26
CA GLU A 352 -55.99 2.72 15.95
C GLU A 352 -56.77 4.00 15.67
N LEU A 353 -57.19 4.20 14.44
CA LEU A 353 -58.01 5.37 14.07
C LEU A 353 -59.35 5.40 14.81
N ARG A 354 -60.00 4.23 14.92
CA ARG A 354 -61.26 4.12 15.72
C ARG A 354 -61.03 4.44 17.19
N PHE A 355 -59.97 3.87 17.75
CA PHE A 355 -59.61 4.11 19.16
C PHE A 355 -59.35 5.60 19.43
N GLU A 356 -58.64 6.28 18.53
CA GLU A 356 -58.45 7.75 18.68
C GLU A 356 -59.75 8.52 18.57
N GLN A 357 -60.68 8.13 17.69
CA GLN A 357 -62.00 8.79 17.55
C GLN A 357 -62.86 8.59 18.80
N GLU A 358 -62.92 7.38 19.35
CA GLU A 358 -63.66 7.09 20.58
C GLU A 358 -63.10 7.88 21.76
N ASN A 359 -61.80 7.95 21.95
CA ASN A 359 -61.15 8.72 23.00
C ASN A 359 -61.39 10.24 22.86
N ARG A 360 -61.46 10.79 21.64
CA ARG A 360 -61.77 12.18 21.39
C ARG A 360 -63.23 12.52 21.71
N VAL A 361 -64.14 11.58 21.51
CA VAL A 361 -65.56 11.76 21.91
C VAL A 361 -65.66 11.70 23.41
N ALA A 362 -65.04 10.70 24.07
CA ALA A 362 -65.06 10.54 25.53
C ALA A 362 -64.43 11.74 26.29
N SER A 363 -63.44 12.42 25.71
CA SER A 363 -62.79 13.58 26.31
C SER A 363 -63.56 14.91 26.14
N ARG A 364 -64.64 14.91 25.33
CA ARG A 364 -65.52 16.08 25.08
C ARG A 364 -66.88 15.99 25.82
N SER A 365 -67.20 14.81 26.34
CA SER A 365 -68.34 14.54 27.21
C SER A 365 -67.97 14.66 28.70
#